data_307b98e83f28ce64c5060a04a8a421a1
#
_entry.id   307b98e83f28ce64c5060a04a8a421a1
#
_cell.length_a   1.000
_cell.length_b   1.000
_cell.length_c   1.000
_cell.angle_alpha   90.00
_cell.angle_beta   90.00
_cell.angle_gamma   90.00
#
_symmetry.space_group_name_H-M   'P 1'
#
loop_
_entity.id
_entity.type
_entity.pdbx_description
1 polymer ?
#
loop_
_entity_poly.entity_id
_entity_poly.type
_entity_poly.pdbx_seq_one_letter_code
_entity_poly.pdbx_strand_id
1 'polypeptide(L)'
;MNTNTRLHHAKPFGVVVLLVVAILFSAASRAAGAPTVPDTLQQRIIVCTTCHGMHGEGTPGSGYFPRLAGKPAAYLVRQMQNFQNGLRKYAPMEYTVRQLSLAYMQEIAEYFAAQQVPYSRSPLPPVSAATLQRGEQLVSKGDPARKIPACASCHGSQLTGVQPSTPGLVGLPYDYLSAQLGSWRTHTRGTVAPDCMAVVANRLSASDITAVAAALASRQLPADTHAQAAGSVTPPLPCGVLGATGDGT
;
A
#
# COMPACT_ATOMS: atom_id res chain seq x y z
N MET A 1 67.93 62.97 19.96
CA MET A 1 67.95 61.51 19.71
C MET A 1 66.82 61.18 18.78
N ASN A 2 67.13 61.01 17.48
CA ASN A 2 66.18 60.76 16.45
C ASN A 2 66.10 59.20 16.17
N THR A 3 64.97 58.58 16.44
CA THR A 3 64.73 57.19 16.10
C THR A 3 63.89 57.18 14.84
N ASN A 4 64.54 56.94 13.69
CA ASN A 4 63.87 56.67 12.42
C ASN A 4 63.33 55.26 12.37
N THR A 5 62.01 55.08 12.49
CA THR A 5 61.36 53.81 12.27
C THR A 5 61.06 53.64 10.75
N ARG A 6 61.81 52.80 10.08
CA ARG A 6 61.52 52.44 8.66
C ARG A 6 60.34 51.49 8.61
N LEU A 7 59.24 51.95 8.06
CA LEU A 7 58.13 51.10 7.62
C LEU A 7 58.52 50.28 6.36
N HIS A 8 58.65 49.00 6.52
CA HIS A 8 58.79 48.08 5.37
C HIS A 8 57.43 47.92 4.69
N HIS A 9 57.24 48.59 3.55
CA HIS A 9 56.07 48.30 2.68
C HIS A 9 56.23 46.89 2.07
N ALA A 10 55.45 45.93 2.59
CA ALA A 10 55.31 44.61 1.94
C ALA A 10 54.69 44.78 0.56
N LYS A 11 55.34 44.23 -0.45
CA LYS A 11 54.90 44.35 -1.86
C LYS A 11 53.54 43.69 -2.04
N PRO A 12 52.56 44.35 -2.68
CA PRO A 12 51.17 43.84 -2.81
C PRO A 12 51.05 42.59 -3.69
N PHE A 13 52.13 42.16 -4.34
CA PHE A 13 52.12 41.05 -5.28
C PHE A 13 51.81 39.70 -4.64
N GLY A 14 52.24 39.44 -3.39
CA GLY A 14 52.03 38.17 -2.70
C GLY A 14 50.58 38.01 -2.21
N VAL A 15 49.89 39.09 -1.86
CA VAL A 15 48.51 39.05 -1.41
C VAL A 15 47.54 38.78 -2.55
N VAL A 16 47.81 39.32 -3.75
CA VAL A 16 46.98 39.07 -4.95
C VAL A 16 47.07 37.63 -5.41
N VAL A 17 48.27 37.02 -5.39
CA VAL A 17 48.48 35.62 -5.77
C VAL A 17 47.75 34.67 -4.79
N LEU A 18 47.80 34.93 -3.50
CA LEU A 18 47.09 34.12 -2.49
C LEU A 18 45.56 34.24 -2.62
N LEU A 19 45.02 35.40 -2.93
CA LEU A 19 43.59 35.58 -3.18
C LEU A 19 43.09 34.86 -4.44
N VAL A 20 43.89 34.91 -5.53
CA VAL A 20 43.52 34.20 -6.78
C VAL A 20 43.53 32.67 -6.60
N VAL A 21 44.53 32.13 -5.89
CA VAL A 21 44.63 30.72 -5.59
C VAL A 21 43.46 30.28 -4.67
N ALA A 22 43.06 31.07 -3.68
CA ALA A 22 41.90 30.77 -2.84
C ALA A 22 40.57 30.77 -3.61
N ILE A 23 40.40 31.65 -4.59
CA ILE A 23 39.19 31.70 -5.44
C ILE A 23 39.14 30.51 -6.39
N LEU A 24 40.28 30.08 -6.94
CA LEU A 24 40.36 28.90 -7.81
C LEU A 24 40.07 27.58 -7.05
N PHE A 25 40.54 27.45 -5.80
CA PHE A 25 40.21 26.32 -4.95
C PHE A 25 38.71 26.30 -4.53
N SER A 26 38.10 27.44 -4.31
CA SER A 26 36.68 27.54 -3.98
C SER A 26 35.76 27.21 -5.16
N ALA A 27 36.21 27.44 -6.41
CA ALA A 27 35.46 27.09 -7.61
C ALA A 27 35.50 25.58 -7.91
N ALA A 28 36.63 24.90 -7.61
CA ALA A 28 36.76 23.46 -7.82
C ALA A 28 35.87 22.63 -6.87
N SER A 29 35.57 23.14 -5.66
CA SER A 29 34.71 22.44 -4.71
C SER A 29 33.22 22.45 -5.08
N ARG A 30 32.79 23.25 -6.06
CA ARG A 30 31.41 23.31 -6.54
C ARG A 30 31.09 22.39 -7.71
N ALA A 31 32.09 21.72 -8.28
CA ALA A 31 31.93 20.87 -9.44
C ALA A 31 31.67 19.37 -9.09
N ALA A 32 31.71 19.00 -7.82
CA ALA A 32 31.22 17.69 -7.43
C ALA A 32 29.69 17.72 -7.46
N GLY A 33 29.11 17.28 -8.57
CA GLY A 33 27.66 17.11 -8.68
C GLY A 33 27.14 16.30 -7.49
N ALA A 34 25.99 16.69 -6.94
CA ALA A 34 25.35 15.89 -5.90
C ALA A 34 25.23 14.43 -6.40
N PRO A 35 25.53 13.43 -5.56
CA PRO A 35 25.40 12.04 -5.97
C PRO A 35 23.98 11.79 -6.47
N THR A 36 23.84 11.40 -7.73
CA THR A 36 22.54 11.04 -8.29
C THR A 36 22.12 9.70 -7.72
N VAL A 37 20.97 9.68 -7.05
CA VAL A 37 20.36 8.42 -6.63
C VAL A 37 19.89 7.69 -7.89
N PRO A 38 20.32 6.43 -8.11
CA PRO A 38 19.88 5.68 -9.28
C PRO A 38 18.35 5.54 -9.29
N ASP A 39 17.71 5.85 -10.42
CA ASP A 39 16.27 5.65 -10.59
C ASP A 39 15.97 4.20 -10.96
N THR A 40 16.02 3.32 -9.98
CA THR A 40 15.76 1.88 -10.12
C THR A 40 14.52 1.47 -9.37
N LEU A 41 13.90 0.35 -9.75
CA LEU A 41 12.76 -0.22 -9.03
C LEU A 41 13.08 -0.42 -7.54
N GLN A 42 14.29 -0.90 -7.21
CA GLN A 42 14.73 -1.09 -5.83
C GLN A 42 14.69 0.21 -5.03
N GLN A 43 15.11 1.33 -5.61
CA GLN A 43 15.02 2.64 -4.96
C GLN A 43 13.57 3.09 -4.80
N ARG A 44 12.71 2.83 -5.79
CA ARG A 44 11.31 3.21 -5.75
C ARG A 44 10.51 2.47 -4.68
N ILE A 45 10.83 1.19 -4.42
CA ILE A 45 10.11 0.37 -3.44
C ILE A 45 10.60 0.52 -2.00
N ILE A 46 11.77 1.15 -1.74
CA ILE A 46 12.34 1.27 -0.38
C ILE A 46 11.33 1.87 0.60
N VAL A 47 10.65 2.93 0.22
CA VAL A 47 9.66 3.58 1.08
C VAL A 47 8.48 2.66 1.39
N CYS A 48 8.12 1.78 0.47
CA CYS A 48 7.04 0.80 0.65
C CYS A 48 7.47 -0.31 1.60
N THR A 49 8.67 -0.84 1.39
CA THR A 49 9.20 -1.98 2.15
C THR A 49 9.44 -1.66 3.63
N THR A 50 9.68 -0.40 3.97
CA THR A 50 9.84 0.06 5.36
C THR A 50 8.63 -0.28 6.24
N CYS A 51 7.42 -0.23 5.68
CA CYS A 51 6.17 -0.52 6.41
C CYS A 51 5.56 -1.87 6.01
N HIS A 52 5.65 -2.22 4.72
CA HIS A 52 4.97 -3.42 4.20
C HIS A 52 5.85 -4.67 4.17
N GLY A 53 7.10 -4.59 4.64
CA GLY A 53 8.07 -5.67 4.60
C GLY A 53 8.83 -5.73 3.28
N MET A 54 10.01 -6.36 3.28
CA MET A 54 10.96 -6.37 2.16
C MET A 54 10.33 -6.89 0.86
N HIS A 55 9.47 -7.89 0.97
CA HIS A 55 8.75 -8.48 -0.16
C HIS A 55 7.25 -8.20 -0.12
N GLY A 56 6.80 -7.26 0.72
CA GLY A 56 5.39 -6.95 0.87
C GLY A 56 4.62 -7.97 1.71
N GLU A 57 5.30 -8.69 2.61
CA GLU A 57 4.70 -9.66 3.53
C GLU A 57 3.72 -9.04 4.52
N GLY A 58 3.81 -7.74 4.74
CA GLY A 58 3.10 -7.01 5.78
C GLY A 58 3.74 -7.19 7.16
N THR A 59 3.21 -6.48 8.15
CA THR A 59 3.64 -6.61 9.54
C THR A 59 2.61 -7.45 10.31
N PRO A 60 3.01 -8.59 10.89
CA PRO A 60 2.10 -9.46 11.65
C PRO A 60 1.39 -8.68 12.76
N GLY A 61 0.08 -8.90 12.89
CA GLY A 61 -0.75 -8.23 13.90
C GLY A 61 -1.01 -6.74 13.65
N SER A 62 -0.45 -6.13 12.61
CA SER A 62 -0.68 -4.71 12.32
C SER A 62 -2.00 -4.51 11.58
N GLY A 63 -2.83 -3.62 12.10
CA GLY A 63 -4.01 -3.09 11.38
C GLY A 63 -3.66 -2.08 10.28
N TYR A 64 -2.40 -1.63 10.21
CA TYR A 64 -1.99 -0.51 9.35
C TYR A 64 -1.08 -0.89 8.20
N PHE A 65 -0.27 -1.94 8.35
CA PHE A 65 0.75 -2.36 7.37
C PHE A 65 0.40 -3.71 6.74
N PRO A 66 -0.59 -3.73 5.84
CA PRO A 66 -1.09 -4.98 5.28
C PRO A 66 -0.08 -5.62 4.32
N ARG A 67 -0.27 -6.92 4.11
CA ARG A 67 0.39 -7.68 3.05
C ARG A 67 0.03 -7.12 1.67
N LEU A 68 1.04 -6.87 0.85
CA LEU A 68 0.96 -6.52 -0.57
C LEU A 68 1.26 -7.72 -1.47
N ALA A 69 2.18 -8.58 -1.03
CA ALA A 69 2.65 -9.74 -1.77
C ALA A 69 1.50 -10.62 -2.29
N GLY A 70 1.53 -10.94 -3.58
CA GLY A 70 0.58 -11.81 -4.25
C GLY A 70 -0.82 -11.20 -4.48
N LYS A 71 -1.03 -9.92 -4.15
CA LYS A 71 -2.29 -9.25 -4.51
C LYS A 71 -2.28 -8.86 -5.98
N PRO A 72 -3.42 -8.91 -6.67
CA PRO A 72 -3.49 -8.50 -8.07
C PRO A 72 -2.93 -7.11 -8.31
N ALA A 73 -2.10 -6.94 -9.35
CA ALA A 73 -1.42 -5.67 -9.62
C ALA A 73 -2.40 -4.52 -9.84
N ALA A 74 -3.46 -4.72 -10.62
CA ALA A 74 -4.46 -3.68 -10.84
C ALA A 74 -5.20 -3.26 -9.55
N TYR A 75 -5.38 -4.19 -8.59
CA TYR A 75 -5.86 -3.82 -7.27
C TYR A 75 -4.88 -2.90 -6.54
N LEU A 76 -3.58 -3.22 -6.55
CA LEU A 76 -2.57 -2.40 -5.87
C LEU A 76 -2.46 -1.00 -6.48
N VAL A 77 -2.43 -0.91 -7.81
CA VAL A 77 -2.48 0.38 -8.53
C VAL A 77 -3.68 1.21 -8.08
N ARG A 78 -4.87 0.61 -8.10
CA ARG A 78 -6.09 1.30 -7.71
C ARG A 78 -6.08 1.75 -6.25
N GLN A 79 -5.48 0.98 -5.34
CA GLN A 79 -5.37 1.44 -3.95
C GLN A 79 -4.47 2.67 -3.84
N MET A 80 -3.35 2.73 -4.55
CA MET A 80 -2.49 3.91 -4.58
C MET A 80 -3.22 5.12 -5.18
N GLN A 81 -3.93 4.95 -6.29
CA GLN A 81 -4.79 5.99 -6.88
C GLN A 81 -5.90 6.46 -5.92
N ASN A 82 -6.54 5.53 -5.20
CA ASN A 82 -7.58 5.89 -4.24
C ASN A 82 -7.03 6.75 -3.09
N PHE A 83 -5.81 6.52 -2.64
CA PHE A 83 -5.13 7.40 -1.69
C PHE A 83 -4.80 8.77 -2.29
N GLN A 84 -4.32 8.84 -3.53
CA GLN A 84 -4.04 10.11 -4.22
C GLN A 84 -5.32 10.95 -4.39
N ASN A 85 -6.42 10.30 -4.74
CA ASN A 85 -7.68 10.96 -5.06
C ASN A 85 -8.58 11.19 -3.82
N GLY A 86 -8.10 10.85 -2.61
CA GLY A 86 -8.84 11.01 -1.37
C GLY A 86 -10.03 10.06 -1.21
N LEU A 87 -10.19 9.06 -2.08
CA LEU A 87 -11.20 8.01 -1.96
C LEU A 87 -10.86 7.01 -0.84
N ARG A 88 -9.58 6.90 -0.48
CA ARG A 88 -9.10 6.14 0.66
C ARG A 88 -8.20 7.02 1.51
N LYS A 89 -8.53 7.13 2.81
CA LYS A 89 -7.85 8.06 3.71
C LYS A 89 -6.98 7.31 4.71
N TYR A 90 -5.70 7.61 4.67
CA TYR A 90 -4.70 7.25 5.65
C TYR A 90 -3.46 8.11 5.39
N ALA A 91 -3.24 9.14 6.19
CA ALA A 91 -2.27 10.19 5.92
C ALA A 91 -0.86 9.70 5.53
N PRO A 92 -0.27 8.65 6.16
CA PRO A 92 1.03 8.13 5.72
C PRO A 92 1.02 7.62 4.27
N MET A 93 -0.05 6.92 3.84
CA MET A 93 -0.15 6.44 2.47
C MET A 93 -0.44 7.56 1.47
N GLU A 94 -1.34 8.49 1.81
CA GLU A 94 -1.62 9.68 0.99
C GLU A 94 -0.33 10.47 0.72
N TYR A 95 0.48 10.68 1.76
CA TYR A 95 1.78 11.33 1.63
C TYR A 95 2.74 10.54 0.73
N THR A 96 2.84 9.24 0.94
CA THR A 96 3.79 8.38 0.24
C THR A 96 3.51 8.30 -1.27
N VAL A 97 2.23 8.21 -1.64
CA VAL A 97 1.86 7.99 -3.06
C VAL A 97 1.59 9.29 -3.84
N ARG A 98 1.51 10.45 -3.19
CA ARG A 98 1.02 11.71 -3.78
C ARG A 98 1.71 12.15 -5.07
N GLN A 99 2.99 11.79 -5.25
CA GLN A 99 3.79 12.19 -6.40
C GLN A 99 4.08 11.04 -7.38
N LEU A 100 3.55 9.85 -7.12
CA LEU A 100 3.80 8.72 -8.01
C LEU A 100 3.01 8.88 -9.32
N SER A 101 3.69 8.71 -10.43
CA SER A 101 3.02 8.59 -11.74
C SER A 101 2.33 7.24 -11.86
N LEU A 102 1.38 7.12 -12.78
CA LEU A 102 0.71 5.84 -13.05
C LEU A 102 1.72 4.75 -13.43
N ALA A 103 2.71 5.07 -14.27
CA ALA A 103 3.75 4.12 -14.66
C ALA A 103 4.55 3.61 -13.44
N TYR A 104 4.90 4.49 -12.49
CA TYR A 104 5.58 4.08 -11.24
C TYR A 104 4.70 3.19 -10.37
N MET A 105 3.42 3.52 -10.26
CA MET A 105 2.47 2.69 -9.52
C MET A 105 2.33 1.30 -10.14
N GLN A 106 2.32 1.20 -11.48
CA GLN A 106 2.26 -0.08 -12.19
C GLN A 106 3.49 -0.95 -11.91
N GLU A 107 4.71 -0.42 -12.07
CA GLU A 107 5.94 -1.15 -11.78
C GLU A 107 6.02 -1.63 -10.31
N ILE A 108 5.66 -0.77 -9.36
CA ILE A 108 5.61 -1.11 -7.94
C ILE A 108 4.57 -2.20 -7.67
N ALA A 109 3.39 -2.09 -8.27
CA ALA A 109 2.30 -3.03 -8.11
C ALA A 109 2.64 -4.42 -8.69
N GLU A 110 3.26 -4.46 -9.86
CA GLU A 110 3.73 -5.69 -10.51
C GLU A 110 4.80 -6.39 -9.67
N TYR A 111 5.75 -5.62 -9.12
CA TYR A 111 6.75 -6.16 -8.20
C TYR A 111 6.11 -6.89 -7.01
N PHE A 112 5.19 -6.24 -6.30
CA PHE A 112 4.56 -6.85 -5.13
C PHE A 112 3.57 -7.97 -5.52
N ALA A 113 2.89 -7.86 -6.64
CA ALA A 113 2.01 -8.91 -7.14
C ALA A 113 2.75 -10.21 -7.46
N ALA A 114 4.00 -10.11 -7.94
CA ALA A 114 4.84 -11.26 -8.25
C ALA A 114 5.48 -11.90 -7.00
N GLN A 115 5.44 -11.25 -5.83
CA GLN A 115 6.08 -11.80 -4.64
C GLN A 115 5.30 -12.98 -4.07
N GLN A 116 6.04 -14.06 -3.78
CA GLN A 116 5.51 -15.27 -3.16
C GLN A 116 6.26 -15.50 -1.84
N VAL A 117 5.73 -14.99 -0.76
CA VAL A 117 6.31 -15.12 0.58
C VAL A 117 5.31 -15.79 1.52
N PRO A 118 5.78 -16.55 2.52
CA PRO A 118 4.92 -17.17 3.50
C PRO A 118 3.98 -16.16 4.16
N TYR A 119 2.81 -16.62 4.56
CA TYR A 119 1.91 -15.84 5.37
C TYR A 119 2.27 -15.97 6.85
N SER A 120 2.30 -14.86 7.55
CA SER A 120 2.44 -14.84 9.00
C SER A 120 1.06 -14.89 9.65
N ARG A 121 0.89 -15.78 10.66
CA ARG A 121 -0.34 -15.78 11.44
C ARG A 121 -0.37 -14.56 12.36
N SER A 122 -1.50 -13.88 12.39
CA SER A 122 -1.77 -12.81 13.35
C SER A 122 -2.58 -13.32 14.53
N PRO A 123 -2.35 -12.78 15.73
CA PRO A 123 -3.19 -13.09 16.87
C PRO A 123 -4.67 -12.76 16.58
N LEU A 124 -5.56 -13.59 17.10
CA LEU A 124 -7.00 -13.32 17.10
C LEU A 124 -7.41 -12.81 18.47
N PRO A 125 -8.29 -11.82 18.56
CA PRO A 125 -8.93 -11.49 19.82
C PRO A 125 -9.81 -12.67 20.27
N PRO A 126 -10.06 -12.82 21.57
CA PRO A 126 -10.99 -13.82 22.06
C PRO A 126 -12.40 -13.52 21.53
N VAL A 127 -12.94 -14.43 20.74
CA VAL A 127 -14.31 -14.36 20.21
C VAL A 127 -15.07 -15.65 20.52
N SER A 128 -16.38 -15.55 20.68
CA SER A 128 -17.20 -16.74 20.94
C SER A 128 -17.30 -17.66 19.71
N ALA A 129 -17.57 -18.94 19.93
CA ALA A 129 -17.87 -19.88 18.86
C ALA A 129 -19.05 -19.41 17.98
N ALA A 130 -20.08 -18.84 18.59
CA ALA A 130 -21.23 -18.27 17.86
C ALA A 130 -20.81 -17.12 16.94
N THR A 131 -19.88 -16.25 17.37
CA THR A 131 -19.32 -15.18 16.55
C THR A 131 -18.57 -15.76 15.35
N LEU A 132 -17.72 -16.77 15.56
CA LEU A 132 -17.01 -17.43 14.45
C LEU A 132 -17.98 -18.09 13.48
N GLN A 133 -19.00 -18.80 13.98
CA GLN A 133 -20.03 -19.44 13.14
C GLN A 133 -20.79 -18.42 12.30
N ARG A 134 -21.17 -17.26 12.89
CA ARG A 134 -21.81 -16.18 12.15
C ARG A 134 -20.89 -15.62 11.07
N GLY A 135 -19.62 -15.44 11.37
CA GLY A 135 -18.62 -14.99 10.40
C GLY A 135 -18.48 -15.96 9.24
N GLU A 136 -18.33 -17.26 9.51
CA GLU A 136 -18.24 -18.30 8.47
C GLU A 136 -19.49 -18.36 7.60
N GLN A 137 -20.68 -18.18 8.17
CA GLN A 137 -21.94 -18.07 7.41
C GLN A 137 -21.88 -16.90 6.43
N LEU A 138 -21.49 -15.70 6.90
CA LEU A 138 -21.41 -14.51 6.06
C LEU A 138 -20.35 -14.65 4.97
N VAL A 139 -19.19 -15.21 5.29
CA VAL A 139 -18.09 -15.42 4.37
C VAL A 139 -18.46 -16.39 3.25
N SER A 140 -19.12 -17.51 3.59
CA SER A 140 -19.37 -18.60 2.66
C SER A 140 -20.76 -18.58 2.00
N LYS A 141 -21.78 -18.04 2.68
CA LYS A 141 -23.19 -18.06 2.23
C LYS A 141 -23.83 -16.68 2.15
N GLY A 142 -23.26 -15.69 2.82
CA GLY A 142 -23.86 -14.37 2.96
C GLY A 142 -25.10 -14.36 3.85
N ASP A 143 -25.95 -13.34 3.63
CA ASP A 143 -27.24 -13.16 4.29
C ASP A 143 -28.26 -12.62 3.29
N PRO A 144 -28.95 -13.51 2.55
CA PRO A 144 -29.89 -13.11 1.51
C PRO A 144 -31.02 -12.20 2.02
N ALA A 145 -31.49 -12.40 3.24
CA ALA A 145 -32.56 -11.57 3.84
C ALA A 145 -32.14 -10.11 3.97
N ARG A 146 -30.86 -9.85 4.19
CA ARG A 146 -30.26 -8.51 4.24
C ARG A 146 -29.54 -8.12 2.94
N LYS A 147 -29.69 -8.92 1.89
CA LYS A 147 -29.06 -8.71 0.59
C LYS A 147 -27.53 -8.62 0.71
N ILE A 148 -26.90 -9.35 1.64
CA ILE A 148 -25.46 -9.45 1.81
C ILE A 148 -24.96 -10.68 1.05
N PRO A 149 -24.20 -10.50 -0.04
CA PRO A 149 -23.63 -11.64 -0.77
C PRO A 149 -22.54 -12.32 0.06
N ALA A 150 -22.26 -13.58 -0.23
CA ALA A 150 -21.10 -14.26 0.32
C ALA A 150 -19.80 -13.55 -0.11
N CYS A 151 -18.83 -13.41 0.79
CA CYS A 151 -17.52 -12.85 0.42
C CYS A 151 -16.86 -13.66 -0.71
N ALA A 152 -17.03 -15.00 -0.65
CA ALA A 152 -16.48 -15.93 -1.64
C ALA A 152 -17.05 -15.72 -3.05
N SER A 153 -18.26 -15.18 -3.20
CA SER A 153 -18.86 -14.96 -4.53
C SER A 153 -18.16 -13.87 -5.36
N CYS A 154 -17.34 -13.02 -4.72
CA CYS A 154 -16.56 -12.00 -5.40
C CYS A 154 -15.05 -12.22 -5.22
N HIS A 155 -14.62 -12.62 -4.00
CA HIS A 155 -13.21 -12.76 -3.66
C HIS A 155 -12.62 -14.15 -4.00
N GLY A 156 -13.36 -14.97 -4.74
CA GLY A 156 -12.98 -16.32 -5.11
C GLY A 156 -13.34 -17.37 -4.06
N SER A 157 -13.58 -18.61 -4.50
CA SER A 157 -14.04 -19.70 -3.63
C SER A 157 -13.08 -20.00 -2.46
N GLN A 158 -11.79 -19.80 -2.67
CA GLN A 158 -10.74 -19.93 -1.66
C GLN A 158 -10.41 -18.60 -0.97
N LEU A 159 -11.09 -17.49 -1.34
CA LEU A 159 -10.84 -16.15 -0.82
C LEU A 159 -9.41 -15.64 -1.07
N THR A 160 -8.73 -16.17 -2.07
CA THR A 160 -7.38 -15.76 -2.47
C THR A 160 -7.38 -14.56 -3.41
N GLY A 161 -8.56 -14.10 -3.82
CA GLY A 161 -8.75 -13.03 -4.79
C GLY A 161 -9.03 -13.56 -6.20
N VAL A 162 -9.31 -12.64 -7.10
CA VAL A 162 -9.58 -12.92 -8.53
C VAL A 162 -8.89 -11.85 -9.37
N GLN A 163 -8.17 -12.30 -10.39
CA GLN A 163 -7.54 -11.41 -11.37
C GLN A 163 -8.61 -10.61 -12.15
N PRO A 164 -8.30 -9.39 -12.59
CA PRO A 164 -7.05 -8.65 -12.36
C PRO A 164 -7.09 -7.76 -11.10
N SER A 165 -8.25 -7.58 -10.45
CA SER A 165 -8.46 -6.46 -9.52
C SER A 165 -9.14 -6.78 -8.19
N THR A 166 -9.55 -8.03 -7.93
CA THR A 166 -10.20 -8.41 -6.68
C THR A 166 -9.16 -9.00 -5.70
N PRO A 167 -8.97 -8.41 -4.52
CA PRO A 167 -7.93 -8.84 -3.60
C PRO A 167 -8.31 -10.13 -2.85
N GLY A 168 -7.32 -10.92 -2.46
CA GLY A 168 -7.49 -11.99 -1.49
C GLY A 168 -7.76 -11.45 -0.09
N LEU A 169 -8.55 -12.20 0.68
CA LEU A 169 -8.96 -11.88 2.05
C LEU A 169 -8.30 -12.80 3.09
N VAL A 170 -7.82 -13.98 2.69
CA VAL A 170 -7.15 -14.93 3.60
C VAL A 170 -5.79 -14.40 4.07
N GLY A 171 -5.40 -14.77 5.29
CA GLY A 171 -4.11 -14.41 5.86
C GLY A 171 -3.96 -12.94 6.24
N LEU A 172 -5.05 -12.16 6.22
CA LEU A 172 -5.04 -10.77 6.67
C LEU A 172 -5.32 -10.70 8.18
N PRO A 173 -4.68 -9.76 8.91
CA PRO A 173 -4.93 -9.56 10.33
C PRO A 173 -6.39 -9.15 10.62
N TYR A 174 -6.92 -9.61 11.76
CA TYR A 174 -8.25 -9.25 12.24
C TYR A 174 -8.47 -7.74 12.30
N ASP A 175 -7.52 -7.01 12.90
CA ASP A 175 -7.62 -5.55 13.05
C ASP A 175 -7.65 -4.85 11.71
N TYR A 176 -6.85 -5.31 10.74
CA TYR A 176 -6.89 -4.77 9.39
C TYR A 176 -8.24 -5.01 8.71
N LEU A 177 -8.76 -6.23 8.76
CA LEU A 177 -10.07 -6.58 8.17
C LEU A 177 -11.20 -5.74 8.78
N SER A 178 -11.23 -5.63 10.11
CA SER A 178 -12.21 -4.83 10.85
C SER A 178 -12.13 -3.35 10.47
N ALA A 179 -10.91 -2.80 10.46
CA ALA A 179 -10.67 -1.41 10.10
C ALA A 179 -11.10 -1.12 8.66
N GLN A 180 -10.81 -2.01 7.71
CA GLN A 180 -11.20 -1.80 6.31
C GLN A 180 -12.71 -1.82 6.11
N LEU A 181 -13.43 -2.79 6.69
CA LEU A 181 -14.89 -2.83 6.63
C LEU A 181 -15.52 -1.62 7.33
N GLY A 182 -14.98 -1.21 8.48
CA GLY A 182 -15.39 0.01 9.18
C GLY A 182 -15.17 1.28 8.36
N SER A 183 -14.06 1.36 7.63
CA SER A 183 -13.69 2.54 6.82
C SER A 183 -14.68 2.82 5.68
N TRP A 184 -15.28 1.80 5.06
CA TRP A 184 -16.36 2.02 4.09
C TRP A 184 -17.61 2.62 4.74
N ARG A 185 -17.94 2.19 5.97
CA ARG A 185 -19.09 2.73 6.70
C ARG A 185 -18.91 4.19 7.16
N THR A 186 -17.66 4.56 7.44
CA THR A 186 -17.31 5.93 7.85
C THR A 186 -16.91 6.82 6.67
N HIS A 187 -17.04 6.32 5.43
CA HIS A 187 -16.67 7.04 4.21
C HIS A 187 -15.19 7.47 4.16
N THR A 188 -14.30 6.82 4.93
CA THR A 188 -12.86 7.01 4.86
C THR A 188 -12.18 6.05 3.88
N ARG A 189 -12.96 5.13 3.31
CA ARG A 189 -12.56 4.25 2.20
C ARG A 189 -13.66 4.16 1.17
N GLY A 190 -13.29 4.33 -0.09
CA GLY A 190 -14.16 4.16 -1.25
C GLY A 190 -13.36 3.77 -2.47
N THR A 191 -14.03 3.63 -3.60
CA THR A 191 -13.43 3.39 -4.91
C THR A 191 -14.34 3.95 -6.00
N VAL A 192 -13.98 3.72 -7.28
CA VAL A 192 -14.82 4.14 -8.41
C VAL A 192 -16.22 3.53 -8.35
N ALA A 193 -17.21 4.34 -8.70
CA ALA A 193 -18.61 3.92 -8.68
C ALA A 193 -18.93 2.93 -9.82
N PRO A 194 -19.85 1.99 -9.60
CA PRO A 194 -20.50 1.67 -8.32
C PRO A 194 -19.55 0.96 -7.34
N ASP A 195 -19.45 1.47 -6.10
CA ASP A 195 -18.62 0.85 -5.06
C ASP A 195 -19.37 -0.30 -4.39
N CYS A 196 -19.17 -1.50 -4.89
CA CYS A 196 -19.83 -2.71 -4.39
C CYS A 196 -19.43 -3.03 -2.94
N MET A 197 -18.18 -2.73 -2.52
CA MET A 197 -17.75 -2.97 -1.15
C MET A 197 -18.38 -1.99 -0.16
N ALA A 198 -18.61 -0.74 -0.56
CA ALA A 198 -19.42 0.20 0.24
C ALA A 198 -20.83 -0.34 0.47
N VAL A 199 -21.46 -0.88 -0.59
CA VAL A 199 -22.80 -1.51 -0.48
C VAL A 199 -22.76 -2.67 0.52
N VAL A 200 -21.80 -3.57 0.44
CA VAL A 200 -21.65 -4.71 1.35
C VAL A 200 -21.39 -4.25 2.78
N ALA A 201 -20.40 -3.39 2.99
CA ALA A 201 -20.01 -2.93 4.33
C ALA A 201 -21.11 -2.18 5.06
N ASN A 202 -21.93 -1.37 4.34
CA ASN A 202 -23.07 -0.67 4.95
C ASN A 202 -24.23 -1.59 5.32
N ARG A 203 -24.31 -2.80 4.76
CA ARG A 203 -25.31 -3.81 5.16
C ARG A 203 -24.86 -4.66 6.36
N LEU A 204 -23.57 -4.69 6.67
CA LEU A 204 -23.02 -5.39 7.84
C LEU A 204 -23.28 -4.57 9.10
N SER A 205 -23.72 -5.22 10.19
CA SER A 205 -23.72 -4.63 11.53
C SER A 205 -22.28 -4.58 12.09
N ALA A 206 -22.06 -3.86 13.19
CA ALA A 206 -20.77 -3.88 13.87
C ALA A 206 -20.38 -5.29 14.33
N SER A 207 -21.35 -6.07 14.85
CA SER A 207 -21.13 -7.47 15.24
C SER A 207 -20.84 -8.38 14.05
N ASP A 208 -21.44 -8.13 12.87
CA ASP A 208 -21.09 -8.87 11.66
C ASP A 208 -19.68 -8.56 11.17
N ILE A 209 -19.22 -7.31 11.28
CA ILE A 209 -17.83 -6.94 10.95
C ILE A 209 -16.84 -7.70 11.85
N THR A 210 -17.11 -7.72 13.17
CA THR A 210 -16.32 -8.52 14.13
C THR A 210 -16.30 -9.99 13.72
N ALA A 211 -17.46 -10.56 13.39
CA ALA A 211 -17.62 -11.95 13.03
C ALA A 211 -16.88 -12.30 11.73
N VAL A 212 -17.06 -11.50 10.68
CA VAL A 212 -16.39 -11.68 9.38
C VAL A 212 -14.87 -11.55 9.52
N ALA A 213 -14.40 -10.53 10.23
CA ALA A 213 -12.97 -10.32 10.44
C ALA A 213 -12.34 -11.50 11.22
N ALA A 214 -13.02 -12.01 12.26
CA ALA A 214 -12.56 -13.15 13.03
C ALA A 214 -12.53 -14.43 12.19
N ALA A 215 -13.58 -14.72 11.43
CA ALA A 215 -13.65 -15.89 10.56
C ALA A 215 -12.57 -15.87 9.46
N LEU A 216 -12.36 -14.73 8.80
CA LEU A 216 -11.33 -14.60 7.76
C LEU A 216 -9.91 -14.72 8.34
N ALA A 217 -9.63 -14.10 9.49
CA ALA A 217 -8.31 -14.13 10.12
C ALA A 217 -7.96 -15.49 10.72
N SER A 218 -8.97 -16.29 11.14
CA SER A 218 -8.78 -17.65 11.67
C SER A 218 -8.67 -18.73 10.60
N ARG A 219 -9.06 -18.41 9.35
CA ARG A 219 -9.15 -19.38 8.26
C ARG A 219 -7.79 -19.97 7.92
N GLN A 220 -7.76 -21.29 7.67
CA GLN A 220 -6.57 -21.94 7.15
C GLN A 220 -6.30 -21.46 5.74
N LEU A 221 -5.02 -21.27 5.43
CA LEU A 221 -4.60 -20.92 4.09
C LEU A 221 -4.75 -22.12 3.16
N PRO A 222 -5.27 -21.94 1.94
CA PRO A 222 -5.24 -22.99 0.93
C PRO A 222 -3.81 -23.29 0.50
N ALA A 223 -3.58 -24.47 -0.10
CA ALA A 223 -2.26 -24.83 -0.63
C ALA A 223 -1.80 -23.86 -1.73
N ASP A 224 -2.73 -23.43 -2.59
CA ASP A 224 -2.49 -22.37 -3.57
C ASP A 224 -3.13 -21.07 -3.06
N THR A 225 -2.29 -20.05 -2.85
CA THR A 225 -2.70 -18.72 -2.40
C THR A 225 -2.75 -17.68 -3.51
N HIS A 226 -2.54 -18.08 -4.77
CA HIS A 226 -2.64 -17.17 -5.90
C HIS A 226 -4.10 -16.74 -6.13
N ALA A 227 -4.25 -15.52 -6.63
CA ALA A 227 -5.55 -15.05 -7.08
C ALA A 227 -6.05 -15.93 -8.25
N GLN A 228 -7.32 -16.29 -8.20
CA GLN A 228 -7.96 -17.08 -9.25
C GLN A 228 -7.96 -16.35 -10.59
N ALA A 229 -8.10 -17.08 -11.68
CA ALA A 229 -8.14 -16.50 -13.03
C ALA A 229 -9.29 -15.49 -13.17
N ALA A 230 -9.10 -14.52 -14.06
CA ALA A 230 -10.16 -13.59 -14.44
C ALA A 230 -11.37 -14.36 -14.99
N GLY A 231 -12.57 -13.92 -14.63
CA GLY A 231 -13.82 -14.59 -15.05
C GLY A 231 -14.17 -15.86 -14.26
N SER A 232 -13.38 -16.27 -13.28
CA SER A 232 -13.67 -17.45 -12.43
C SER A 232 -14.88 -17.27 -11.50
N VAL A 233 -15.36 -16.04 -11.32
CA VAL A 233 -16.56 -15.71 -10.55
C VAL A 233 -17.45 -14.74 -11.31
N THR A 234 -18.76 -14.80 -11.05
CA THR A 234 -19.74 -13.82 -11.52
C THR A 234 -20.24 -13.04 -10.31
N PRO A 235 -19.76 -11.80 -10.10
CA PRO A 235 -20.16 -11.00 -8.94
C PRO A 235 -21.66 -10.71 -8.93
N PRO A 236 -22.35 -10.88 -7.80
CA PRO A 236 -23.79 -10.67 -7.70
C PRO A 236 -24.20 -9.18 -7.58
N LEU A 237 -23.23 -8.27 -7.56
CA LEU A 237 -23.42 -6.83 -7.48
C LEU A 237 -22.60 -6.13 -8.57
N PRO A 238 -23.11 -5.03 -9.13
CA PRO A 238 -22.32 -4.20 -10.03
C PRO A 238 -21.15 -3.56 -9.27
N CYS A 239 -19.96 -3.64 -9.86
CA CYS A 239 -18.72 -3.13 -9.31
C CYS A 239 -17.96 -2.33 -10.36
N GLY A 240 -17.72 -1.04 -10.13
CA GLY A 240 -16.96 -0.19 -11.05
C GLY A 240 -15.51 -0.67 -11.26
N VAL A 241 -14.92 -1.31 -10.26
CA VAL A 241 -13.56 -1.86 -10.35
C VAL A 241 -13.45 -3.08 -11.28
N LEU A 242 -14.55 -3.75 -11.61
CA LEU A 242 -14.56 -4.95 -12.46
C LEU A 242 -14.86 -4.61 -13.93
N GLY A 243 -15.48 -3.46 -14.21
CA GLY A 243 -15.73 -2.97 -15.56
C GLY A 243 -14.62 -2.16 -16.19
N ALA A 244 -13.62 -1.78 -15.40
CA ALA A 244 -12.44 -1.06 -15.88
C ALA A 244 -11.38 -2.08 -16.36
N THR A 245 -11.62 -2.73 -17.49
CA THR A 245 -10.54 -3.25 -18.32
C THR A 245 -9.66 -2.06 -18.68
N GLY A 246 -8.37 -2.18 -18.37
CA GLY A 246 -7.43 -1.06 -18.45
C GLY A 246 -7.21 -0.51 -19.85
N ASP A 247 -8.17 0.19 -20.37
CA ASP A 247 -7.99 1.09 -21.49
C ASP A 247 -7.69 2.49 -20.91
N GLY A 248 -6.42 2.65 -20.54
CA GLY A 248 -5.85 3.97 -20.29
C GLY A 248 -5.69 4.67 -21.61
N THR A 249 -6.61 5.57 -21.92
CA THR A 249 -6.36 6.68 -22.84
C THR A 249 -5.83 7.86 -22.05
#